data_3f2df88bbfc322de4a720e0ad8775d08
#
_entry.id   3f2df88bbfc322de4a720e0ad8775d08
#
_cell.length_a   1.000
_cell.length_b   1.000
_cell.length_c   1.000
_cell.angle_alpha   90.00
_cell.angle_beta   90.00
_cell.angle_gamma   90.00
#
_symmetry.space_group_name_H-M   'P 1'
#
loop_
_entity.id
_entity.type
_entity.pdbx_description
1 polymer ?
#
loop_
_entity_poly.entity_id
_entity_poly.type
_entity_poly.pdbx_seq_one_letter_code
_entity_poly.pdbx_strand_id
1 'polypeptide(L)'
;MKLLVLALSVALLFTAGETLRCHRCVSQKAGGECELTEETCKPEKNGCAAAKFLRAPFGQYQKCMALSDCQMLKMNNYVDIKCCSDDLCNTF
;
A
#
# COMPACT_ATOMS: atom_id res chain seq x y z
N MET A 1 -0.60 -19.23 36.27
CA MET A 1 -0.71 -17.78 35.98
C MET A 1 0.37 -17.27 35.07
N LYS A 2 1.64 -17.52 35.31
CA LYS A 2 2.74 -17.04 34.46
C LYS A 2 2.67 -17.60 33.02
N LEU A 3 2.22 -18.82 32.84
CA LEU A 3 2.08 -19.48 31.54
C LEU A 3 0.98 -18.81 30.68
N LEU A 4 -0.10 -18.39 31.32
CA LEU A 4 -1.20 -17.72 30.63
C LEU A 4 -0.78 -16.33 30.07
N VAL A 5 -0.01 -15.59 30.85
CA VAL A 5 0.49 -14.28 30.45
C VAL A 5 1.46 -14.40 29.28
N LEU A 6 2.32 -15.41 29.29
CA LEU A 6 3.26 -15.67 28.20
C LEU A 6 2.55 -16.05 26.92
N ALA A 7 1.50 -16.87 27.01
CA ALA A 7 0.71 -17.26 25.84
C ALA A 7 0.00 -16.05 25.20
N LEU A 8 -0.53 -15.16 26.02
CA LEU A 8 -1.17 -13.93 25.51
C LEU A 8 -0.17 -12.99 24.85
N SER A 9 1.03 -12.87 25.41
CA SER A 9 2.07 -12.03 24.83
C SER A 9 2.52 -12.55 23.45
N VAL A 10 2.66 -13.86 23.31
CA VAL A 10 3.03 -14.49 22.03
C VAL A 10 1.94 -14.27 21.00
N ALA A 11 0.67 -14.40 21.38
CA ALA A 11 -0.45 -14.17 20.47
C ALA A 11 -0.48 -12.71 19.95
N LEU A 12 -0.20 -11.75 20.81
CA LEU A 12 -0.14 -10.34 20.44
C LEU A 12 1.01 -10.05 19.47
N LEU A 13 2.17 -10.68 19.68
CA LEU A 13 3.31 -10.55 18.79
C LEU A 13 3.01 -11.12 17.41
N PHE A 14 2.29 -12.23 17.33
CA PHE A 14 1.88 -12.83 16.07
C PHE A 14 0.96 -11.90 15.28
N THR A 15 0.00 -11.28 15.95
CA THR A 15 -0.94 -10.35 15.32
C THR A 15 -0.20 -9.12 14.76
N ALA A 16 0.79 -8.61 15.49
CA ALA A 16 1.57 -7.45 15.08
C ALA A 16 2.49 -7.74 13.88
N GLY A 17 2.80 -9.03 13.60
CA GLY A 17 3.68 -9.40 12.49
C GLY A 17 2.99 -9.51 11.13
N GLU A 18 1.67 -9.30 11.07
CA GLU A 18 0.88 -9.49 9.84
C GLU A 18 0.52 -8.19 9.12
N THR A 19 1.32 -7.14 9.29
CA THR A 19 1.06 -5.87 8.58
C THR A 19 1.53 -5.96 7.14
N LEU A 20 0.69 -5.45 6.23
CA LEU A 20 0.99 -5.38 4.81
C LEU A 20 2.07 -4.34 4.55
N ARG A 21 2.98 -4.64 3.63
CA ARG A 21 3.98 -3.69 3.15
C ARG A 21 3.83 -3.50 1.66
N CYS A 22 3.98 -2.26 1.22
CA CYS A 22 3.89 -1.89 -0.19
C CYS A 22 5.14 -1.13 -0.62
N HIS A 23 5.42 -1.12 -1.90
CA HIS A 23 6.36 -0.16 -2.47
C HIS A 23 5.76 1.23 -2.35
N ARG A 24 6.60 2.21 -2.00
CA ARG A 24 6.19 3.60 -1.94
C ARG A 24 7.06 4.42 -2.88
N CYS A 25 6.40 5.10 -3.79
CA CYS A 25 7.03 6.02 -4.73
C CYS A 25 6.01 7.13 -5.02
N VAL A 26 6.13 8.25 -4.32
CA VAL A 26 5.20 9.36 -4.48
C VAL A 26 6.00 10.62 -4.75
N SER A 27 5.79 11.21 -5.93
CA SER A 27 6.44 12.45 -6.32
C SER A 27 5.84 13.64 -5.56
N GLN A 28 6.69 14.60 -5.20
CA GLN A 28 6.22 15.85 -4.58
C GLN A 28 5.67 16.83 -5.62
N LYS A 29 5.95 16.59 -6.90
CA LYS A 29 5.47 17.41 -8.02
C LYS A 29 4.73 16.54 -9.00
N ALA A 30 3.66 17.05 -9.58
CA ALA A 30 2.94 16.35 -10.64
C ALA A 30 3.88 16.10 -11.83
N GLY A 31 3.97 14.83 -12.26
CA GLY A 31 4.87 14.43 -13.33
C GLY A 31 6.35 14.34 -12.94
N GLY A 32 6.69 14.57 -11.67
CA GLY A 32 8.06 14.51 -11.19
C GLY A 32 8.52 13.10 -10.84
N GLU A 33 9.79 12.98 -10.49
CA GLU A 33 10.39 11.74 -10.07
C GLU A 33 10.13 11.46 -8.59
N CYS A 34 10.22 10.20 -8.21
CA CYS A 34 10.07 9.75 -6.83
C CYS A 34 11.19 8.78 -6.47
N GLU A 35 11.45 8.63 -5.19
CA GLU A 35 12.38 7.64 -4.67
C GLU A 35 11.61 6.40 -4.24
N LEU A 36 12.00 5.23 -4.74
CA LEU A 36 11.36 3.97 -4.39
C LEU A 36 11.77 3.54 -2.99
N THR A 37 10.81 3.43 -2.10
CA THR A 37 11.00 2.97 -0.73
C THR A 37 9.95 1.92 -0.39
N GLU A 38 9.98 1.39 0.82
CA GLU A 38 8.96 0.47 1.32
C GLU A 38 8.15 1.14 2.42
N GLU A 39 6.84 0.92 2.39
CA GLU A 39 5.91 1.48 3.37
C GLU A 39 5.21 0.34 4.11
N THR A 40 5.17 0.42 5.44
CA THR A 40 4.32 -0.45 6.25
C THR A 40 2.95 0.17 6.34
N CYS A 41 1.94 -0.56 5.88
CA CYS A 41 0.59 -0.02 5.78
C CYS A 41 -0.09 0.03 7.15
N LYS A 42 -0.91 1.05 7.35
CA LYS A 42 -1.81 1.11 8.50
C LYS A 42 -2.96 0.12 8.31
N PRO A 43 -3.63 -0.33 9.40
CA PRO A 43 -4.69 -1.34 9.29
C PRO A 43 -5.82 -0.97 8.33
N GLU A 44 -6.19 0.30 8.23
CA GLU A 44 -7.25 0.76 7.32
C GLU A 44 -6.80 0.76 5.86
N LYS A 45 -5.51 0.70 5.59
CA LYS A 45 -4.94 0.63 4.24
C LYS A 45 -4.55 -0.81 3.95
N ASN A 46 -5.51 -1.59 3.49
CA ASN A 46 -5.38 -3.04 3.34
C ASN A 46 -4.93 -3.49 1.96
N GLY A 47 -4.40 -2.58 1.16
CA GLY A 47 -3.92 -2.90 -0.17
C GLY A 47 -2.72 -2.07 -0.59
N CYS A 48 -2.11 -2.47 -1.70
CA CYS A 48 -1.04 -1.77 -2.37
C CYS A 48 -1.54 -1.27 -3.72
N ALA A 49 -1.15 -0.06 -4.09
CA ALA A 49 -1.55 0.55 -5.36
C ALA A 49 -0.34 0.94 -6.19
N ALA A 50 -0.44 0.74 -7.50
CA ALA A 50 0.50 1.24 -8.49
C ALA A 50 -0.30 1.91 -9.59
N ALA A 51 -0.15 3.22 -9.73
CA ALA A 51 -0.98 4.02 -10.62
C ALA A 51 -0.13 4.80 -11.61
N LYS A 52 -0.64 4.91 -12.85
CA LYS A 52 -0.07 5.74 -13.90
C LYS A 52 -1.13 6.70 -14.39
N PHE A 53 -0.78 7.97 -14.49
CA PHE A 53 -1.67 8.98 -15.07
C PHE A 53 -1.58 8.95 -16.60
N LEU A 54 -2.73 8.88 -17.25
CA LEU A 54 -2.83 8.76 -18.70
C LEU A 54 -2.94 10.11 -19.40
N ARG A 55 -3.01 11.20 -18.63
CA ARG A 55 -3.09 12.58 -19.15
C ARG A 55 -2.02 13.45 -18.51
N ALA A 56 -1.67 14.54 -19.18
CA ALA A 56 -0.69 15.49 -18.67
C ALA A 56 -1.21 16.19 -17.39
N PRO A 57 -0.36 16.43 -16.38
CA PRO A 57 1.04 15.99 -16.36
C PRO A 57 1.13 14.49 -16.09
N PHE A 58 1.77 13.77 -16.99
CA PHE A 58 1.97 12.34 -16.84
C PHE A 58 2.83 12.06 -15.62
N GLY A 59 2.55 10.96 -14.95
CA GLY A 59 3.29 10.57 -13.76
C GLY A 59 2.80 9.23 -13.26
N GLN A 60 3.34 8.81 -12.14
CA GLN A 60 2.96 7.55 -11.53
C GLN A 60 3.22 7.60 -10.03
N TYR A 61 2.55 6.72 -9.29
CA TYR A 61 2.80 6.56 -7.87
C TYR A 61 2.57 5.13 -7.43
N GLN A 62 3.21 4.77 -6.32
CA GLN A 62 3.03 3.49 -5.64
C GLN A 62 2.89 3.79 -4.16
N LYS A 63 1.91 3.19 -3.49
CA LYS A 63 1.71 3.41 -2.05
C LYS A 63 0.70 2.44 -1.46
N CYS A 64 0.64 2.38 -0.12
CA CYS A 64 -0.45 1.74 0.59
C CYS A 64 -1.75 2.49 0.34
N MET A 65 -2.85 1.77 0.17
CA MET A 65 -4.17 2.35 -0.05
C MET A 65 -5.24 1.36 0.39
N ALA A 66 -6.36 1.86 0.88
CA ALA A 66 -7.51 1.01 1.11
C ALA A 66 -7.97 0.41 -0.22
N LEU A 67 -8.24 -0.90 -0.26
CA LEU A 67 -8.66 -1.56 -1.49
C LEU A 67 -9.93 -0.96 -2.07
N SER A 68 -10.86 -0.52 -1.23
CA SER A 68 -12.08 0.15 -1.66
C SER A 68 -11.77 1.44 -2.44
N ASP A 69 -10.84 2.25 -1.93
CA ASP A 69 -10.42 3.48 -2.59
C ASP A 69 -9.70 3.18 -3.91
N CYS A 70 -8.87 2.15 -3.92
CA CYS A 70 -8.14 1.72 -5.10
C CYS A 70 -9.10 1.26 -6.20
N GLN A 71 -10.13 0.50 -5.84
CA GLN A 71 -11.15 0.04 -6.78
C GLN A 71 -11.96 1.21 -7.36
N MET A 72 -12.23 2.23 -6.54
CA MET A 72 -12.90 3.45 -7.03
C MET A 72 -12.06 4.17 -8.07
N LEU A 73 -10.75 4.24 -7.87
CA LEU A 73 -9.83 4.88 -8.82
C LEU A 73 -9.75 4.12 -10.15
N LYS A 74 -10.00 2.81 -10.15
CA LYS A 74 -10.05 2.02 -11.38
C LYS A 74 -11.16 2.48 -12.33
N MET A 75 -12.18 3.13 -11.82
CA MET A 75 -13.30 3.64 -12.62
C MET A 75 -12.95 4.96 -13.31
N ASN A 76 -11.80 5.55 -13.01
CA ASN A 76 -11.37 6.82 -13.58
C ASN A 76 -10.60 6.56 -14.87
N ASN A 77 -11.07 7.20 -15.97
CA ASN A 77 -10.46 7.03 -17.31
C ASN A 77 -9.08 7.67 -17.44
N TYR A 78 -8.68 8.51 -16.50
CA TYR A 78 -7.38 9.22 -16.54
C TYR A 78 -6.28 8.50 -15.77
N VAL A 79 -6.61 7.41 -15.10
CA VAL A 79 -5.66 6.68 -14.24
C VAL A 79 -5.72 5.21 -14.58
N ASP A 80 -4.56 4.62 -14.83
CA ASP A 80 -4.40 3.18 -14.91
C ASP A 80 -3.81 2.72 -13.58
N ILE A 81 -4.58 1.99 -12.77
CA ILE A 81 -4.18 1.62 -11.42
C ILE A 81 -4.29 0.12 -11.19
N LYS A 82 -3.23 -0.42 -10.59
CA LYS A 82 -3.18 -1.81 -10.14
C LYS A 82 -3.41 -1.84 -8.63
N CYS A 83 -4.34 -2.69 -8.19
CA CYS A 83 -4.66 -2.89 -6.78
C CYS A 83 -4.36 -4.33 -6.38
N CYS A 84 -3.65 -4.51 -5.28
CA CYS A 84 -3.30 -5.85 -4.79
C CYS A 84 -3.12 -5.84 -3.26
N SER A 85 -3.06 -7.01 -2.67
CA SER A 85 -3.04 -7.15 -1.22
C SER A 85 -1.94 -8.07 -0.69
N ASP A 86 -0.92 -8.32 -1.48
CA ASP A 86 0.26 -9.07 -1.07
C ASP A 86 1.43 -8.13 -0.82
N ASP A 87 2.36 -8.55 0.03
CA ASP A 87 3.54 -7.72 0.32
C ASP A 87 4.29 -7.36 -0.95
N LEU A 88 4.57 -6.07 -1.11
CA LEU A 88 5.34 -5.52 -2.21
C LEU A 88 4.82 -5.90 -3.60
N CYS A 89 3.51 -6.10 -3.71
CA CYS A 89 2.87 -6.53 -4.97
C CYS A 89 2.69 -5.41 -6.00
N ASN A 90 2.79 -4.15 -5.56
CA ASN A 90 2.46 -2.99 -6.40
C ASN A 90 3.66 -2.55 -7.27
N THR A 91 4.17 -3.44 -8.06
CA THR A 91 5.13 -3.15 -9.12
C THR A 91 4.37 -2.78 -10.40
N PHE A 92 5.05 -2.06 -11.29
CA PHE A 92 4.48 -1.77 -12.60
C PHE A 92 4.74 -2.89 -13.58
#